data_36ad1aa43b98852d791ade669fe6e55d
#
_entry.id   36ad1aa43b98852d791ade669fe6e55d
#
_cell.length_a   1.000
_cell.length_b   1.000
_cell.length_c   1.000
_cell.angle_alpha   90.00
_cell.angle_beta   90.00
_cell.angle_gamma   90.00
#
_symmetry.space_group_name_H-M   'P 1'
#
loop_
_entity.id
_entity.type
_entity.pdbx_description
1 polymer ?
#
loop_
_entity_poly.entity_id
_entity_poly.type
_entity_poly.pdbx_seq_one_letter_code
_entity_poly.pdbx_strand_id
1 'polypeptide(L)'
;MQTIPLAVIANRWVEAIKDNDRINEFCKAKYGKDLSIYVGYDDAGAPLEEDCPCVIVLMVSKSEGLADSYSYTLQLVWGVYRKEAERNGRVITYTGAFETDELGQLLIECIMAVNPNYPVINIDYETDNVSWRPVYPGKATFTIEIPHVIGGHVEY
;
A
#
# COMPACT_ATOMS: atom_id res chain seq x y z
N MET A 1 -10.32 -16.63 23.33
CA MET A 1 -9.49 -15.53 22.83
C MET A 1 -9.96 -15.11 21.45
N GLN A 2 -10.20 -13.83 21.27
CA GLN A 2 -10.64 -13.30 19.98
C GLN A 2 -9.47 -12.71 19.21
N THR A 3 -9.39 -13.05 17.93
CA THR A 3 -8.45 -12.40 17.01
C THR A 3 -9.25 -11.56 16.01
N ILE A 4 -8.65 -10.50 15.53
CA ILE A 4 -9.27 -9.65 14.53
C ILE A 4 -9.02 -10.31 13.16
N PRO A 5 -10.04 -10.45 12.30
CA PRO A 5 -9.82 -10.91 10.94
C PRO A 5 -8.94 -9.93 10.15
N LEU A 6 -8.07 -10.45 9.29
CA LEU A 6 -7.25 -9.60 8.39
C LEU A 6 -8.12 -8.67 7.55
N ALA A 7 -9.30 -9.12 7.16
CA ALA A 7 -10.25 -8.33 6.37
C ALA A 7 -10.66 -7.03 7.06
N VAL A 8 -10.76 -7.02 8.38
CA VAL A 8 -11.10 -5.81 9.14
C VAL A 8 -10.01 -4.76 8.97
N ILE A 9 -8.75 -5.18 9.05
CA ILE A 9 -7.61 -4.29 8.88
C ILE A 9 -7.53 -3.80 7.42
N ALA A 10 -7.67 -4.71 6.48
CA ALA A 10 -7.63 -4.37 5.06
C ALA A 10 -8.72 -3.35 4.69
N ASN A 11 -9.93 -3.52 5.19
CA ASN A 11 -11.04 -2.59 4.94
C ASN A 11 -10.78 -1.21 5.55
N ARG A 12 -10.17 -1.16 6.72
CA ARG A 12 -9.75 0.11 7.35
C ARG A 12 -8.75 0.85 6.47
N TRP A 13 -7.79 0.12 5.95
CA TRP A 13 -6.77 0.70 5.07
C TRP A 13 -7.38 1.24 3.77
N VAL A 14 -8.31 0.48 3.19
CA VAL A 14 -9.02 0.91 1.98
C VAL A 14 -9.76 2.24 2.21
N GLU A 15 -10.51 2.33 3.32
CA GLU A 15 -11.23 3.56 3.64
C GLU A 15 -10.29 4.73 3.92
N ALA A 16 -9.20 4.49 4.63
CA ALA A 16 -8.20 5.52 4.92
C ALA A 16 -7.54 6.05 3.64
N ILE A 17 -7.18 5.16 2.72
CA ILE A 17 -6.57 5.56 1.45
C ILE A 17 -7.57 6.34 0.59
N LYS A 18 -8.79 5.84 0.50
CA LYS A 18 -9.86 6.46 -0.28
C LYS A 18 -10.14 7.90 0.18
N ASP A 19 -10.13 8.14 1.48
CA ASP A 19 -10.47 9.43 2.08
C ASP A 19 -9.25 10.33 2.34
N ASN A 20 -8.06 9.90 1.94
CA ASN A 20 -6.84 10.67 2.18
C ASN A 20 -6.67 11.80 1.15
N ASP A 21 -6.77 13.05 1.60
CA ASP A 21 -6.71 14.21 0.74
C ASP A 21 -5.37 14.37 0.02
N ARG A 22 -4.27 14.06 0.68
CA ARG A 22 -2.93 14.19 0.09
C ARG A 22 -2.72 13.22 -1.06
N ILE A 23 -3.19 11.99 -0.91
CA ILE A 23 -3.13 10.98 -1.98
C ILE A 23 -4.02 11.41 -3.14
N ASN A 24 -5.24 11.86 -2.85
CA ASN A 24 -6.19 12.29 -3.87
C ASN A 24 -5.68 13.50 -4.65
N GLU A 25 -5.11 14.48 -3.98
CA GLU A 25 -4.50 15.65 -4.61
C GLU A 25 -3.31 15.28 -5.48
N PHE A 26 -2.45 14.39 -4.99
CA PHE A 26 -1.30 13.91 -5.75
C PHE A 26 -1.74 13.25 -7.06
N CYS A 27 -2.70 12.32 -6.99
CA CYS A 27 -3.18 11.60 -8.16
C CYS A 27 -3.88 12.51 -9.17
N LYS A 28 -4.70 13.45 -8.69
CA LYS A 28 -5.36 14.43 -9.55
C LYS A 28 -4.37 15.35 -10.24
N ALA A 29 -3.38 15.86 -9.50
CA ALA A 29 -2.38 16.78 -10.05
C ALA A 29 -1.45 16.10 -11.06
N LYS A 30 -1.03 14.86 -10.78
CA LYS A 30 -0.07 14.15 -11.62
C LYS A 30 -0.72 13.40 -12.79
N TYR A 31 -1.90 12.84 -12.61
CA TYR A 31 -2.53 11.93 -13.58
C TYR A 31 -3.92 12.35 -14.03
N GLY A 32 -4.49 13.36 -13.40
CA GLY A 32 -5.83 13.87 -13.73
C GLY A 32 -6.96 12.92 -13.37
N LYS A 33 -6.71 11.94 -12.53
CA LYS A 33 -7.73 10.98 -12.09
C LYS A 33 -7.44 10.45 -10.70
N ASP A 34 -8.44 9.81 -10.09
CA ASP A 34 -8.33 9.25 -8.76
C ASP A 34 -7.54 7.94 -8.76
N LEU A 35 -6.96 7.62 -7.61
CA LEU A 35 -6.30 6.35 -7.38
C LEU A 35 -7.32 5.21 -7.43
N SER A 36 -7.09 4.21 -8.26
CA SER A 36 -7.89 2.98 -8.26
C SER A 36 -7.44 2.08 -7.13
N ILE A 37 -8.39 1.59 -6.32
CA ILE A 37 -8.09 0.78 -5.13
C ILE A 37 -8.66 -0.62 -5.33
N TYR A 38 -7.78 -1.62 -5.26
CA TYR A 38 -8.15 -3.02 -5.38
C TYR A 38 -7.93 -3.72 -4.05
N VAL A 39 -8.80 -4.67 -3.72
CA VAL A 39 -8.62 -5.54 -2.56
C VAL A 39 -8.49 -6.96 -3.09
N GLY A 40 -7.31 -7.54 -2.87
CA GLY A 40 -6.98 -8.82 -3.48
C GLY A 40 -6.42 -8.68 -4.89
N TYR A 41 -5.98 -9.79 -5.45
CA TYR A 41 -5.31 -9.82 -6.73
C TYR A 41 -5.84 -10.95 -7.60
N ASP A 42 -6.03 -10.67 -8.87
CA ASP A 42 -6.43 -11.65 -9.89
C ASP A 42 -5.45 -11.57 -11.06
N ASP A 43 -4.70 -12.62 -11.28
CA ASP A 43 -3.70 -12.69 -12.37
C ASP A 43 -4.33 -12.48 -13.75
N ALA A 44 -5.56 -12.93 -13.94
CA ALA A 44 -6.28 -12.80 -15.21
C ALA A 44 -6.83 -11.39 -15.42
N GLY A 45 -7.09 -10.67 -14.34
CA GLY A 45 -7.63 -9.32 -14.36
C GLY A 45 -6.71 -8.30 -13.70
N ALA A 46 -5.40 -8.51 -13.75
CA ALA A 46 -4.42 -7.61 -13.16
C ALA A 46 -4.59 -6.17 -13.68
N PRO A 47 -4.36 -5.16 -12.85
CA PRO A 47 -4.44 -3.77 -13.29
C PRO A 47 -3.59 -3.51 -14.52
N LEU A 48 -4.19 -2.85 -15.49
CA LEU A 48 -3.54 -2.46 -16.74
C LEU A 48 -3.02 -1.02 -16.64
N GLU A 49 -2.33 -0.58 -17.67
CA GLU A 49 -1.80 0.79 -17.76
C GLU A 49 -2.88 1.85 -17.53
N GLU A 50 -4.07 1.63 -18.10
CA GLU A 50 -5.24 2.52 -17.98
C GLU A 50 -5.82 2.57 -16.57
N ASP A 51 -5.53 1.58 -15.73
CA ASP A 51 -6.00 1.52 -14.35
C ASP A 51 -5.08 2.26 -13.38
N CYS A 52 -3.90 2.67 -13.86
CA CYS A 52 -2.96 3.43 -13.05
C CYS A 52 -3.31 4.92 -13.00
N PRO A 53 -3.09 5.61 -11.88
CA PRO A 53 -2.44 5.11 -10.67
C PRO A 53 -3.36 4.16 -9.89
N CYS A 54 -2.78 3.14 -9.31
CA CYS A 54 -3.55 2.13 -8.58
C CYS A 54 -2.81 1.66 -7.33
N VAL A 55 -3.57 1.09 -6.40
CA VAL A 55 -3.04 0.39 -5.25
C VAL A 55 -3.84 -0.89 -5.02
N ILE A 56 -3.14 -1.95 -4.65
CA ILE A 56 -3.73 -3.24 -4.31
C ILE A 56 -3.44 -3.50 -2.83
N VAL A 57 -4.48 -3.76 -2.07
CA VAL A 57 -4.36 -4.13 -0.66
C VAL A 57 -4.43 -5.65 -0.58
N LEU A 58 -3.37 -6.27 -0.07
CA LEU A 58 -3.25 -7.72 0.04
C LEU A 58 -3.17 -8.15 1.50
N MET A 59 -3.99 -9.13 1.85
CA MET A 59 -3.91 -9.84 3.13
C MET A 59 -2.94 -11.00 2.93
N VAL A 60 -1.84 -11.02 3.68
CA VAL A 60 -0.78 -11.99 3.46
C VAL A 60 -0.84 -13.15 4.45
N SER A 61 -0.75 -12.85 5.74
CA SER A 61 -0.71 -13.89 6.76
C SER A 61 -0.94 -13.32 8.15
N LYS A 62 -1.24 -14.21 9.07
CA LYS A 62 -1.17 -13.92 10.50
C LYS A 62 -0.51 -15.08 11.21
N SER A 63 0.32 -14.78 12.18
CA SER A 63 0.97 -15.75 13.03
C SER A 63 0.32 -15.70 14.40
N GLU A 64 -0.31 -16.78 14.78
CA GLU A 64 -0.95 -16.95 16.08
C GLU A 64 -0.17 -18.03 16.83
N GLY A 65 0.58 -17.66 17.82
CA GLY A 65 1.38 -18.59 18.61
C GLY A 65 0.96 -18.58 20.08
N LEU A 66 1.82 -19.13 20.90
CA LEU A 66 1.66 -19.14 22.35
C LEU A 66 2.27 -17.88 22.98
N ALA A 67 2.69 -16.94 22.16
CA ALA A 67 3.25 -15.66 22.63
C ALA A 67 2.16 -14.68 23.06
N ASP A 68 2.57 -13.60 23.70
CA ASP A 68 1.68 -12.57 24.21
C ASP A 68 1.09 -11.66 23.13
N SER A 69 1.46 -11.86 21.87
CA SER A 69 1.00 -11.06 20.75
C SER A 69 0.87 -11.87 19.48
N TYR A 70 0.10 -11.34 18.53
CA TYR A 70 -0.06 -11.88 17.20
C TYR A 70 0.65 -10.98 16.20
N SER A 71 1.19 -11.57 15.14
CA SER A 71 1.84 -10.84 14.07
C SER A 71 1.00 -10.98 12.80
N TYR A 72 0.54 -9.87 12.26
CA TYR A 72 -0.26 -9.82 11.04
C TYR A 72 0.56 -9.15 9.94
N THR A 73 0.50 -9.72 8.75
CA THR A 73 1.22 -9.19 7.59
C THR A 73 0.25 -8.84 6.48
N LEU A 74 0.31 -7.59 6.04
CA LEU A 74 -0.44 -7.09 4.90
C LEU A 74 0.52 -6.38 3.95
N GLN A 75 0.15 -6.32 2.68
CA GLN A 75 0.95 -5.65 1.66
C GLN A 75 0.13 -4.60 0.93
N LEU A 76 0.80 -3.52 0.55
CA LEU A 76 0.34 -2.63 -0.49
C LEU A 76 1.25 -2.80 -1.71
N VAL A 77 0.63 -2.96 -2.86
CA VAL A 77 1.32 -2.93 -4.15
C VAL A 77 0.69 -1.81 -4.96
N TRP A 78 1.47 -0.88 -5.42
CA TRP A 78 0.95 0.27 -6.17
C TRP A 78 1.71 0.43 -7.48
N GLY A 79 1.12 1.18 -8.39
CA GLY A 79 1.74 1.44 -9.67
C GLY A 79 1.32 2.77 -10.25
N VAL A 80 2.23 3.40 -10.95
CA VAL A 80 1.98 4.59 -11.76
C VAL A 80 2.39 4.29 -13.20
N TYR A 81 1.77 5.01 -14.14
CA TYR A 81 2.03 4.87 -15.56
C TYR A 81 2.63 6.15 -16.10
N ARG A 82 3.81 6.05 -16.71
CA ARG A 82 4.47 7.14 -17.43
C ARG A 82 5.12 6.60 -18.68
N LYS A 83 4.63 7.02 -19.83
CA LYS A 83 5.12 6.53 -21.12
C LYS A 83 6.44 7.15 -21.50
N GLU A 84 6.65 8.43 -21.19
CA GLU A 84 7.78 9.19 -21.69
C GLU A 84 8.75 9.61 -20.59
N ALA A 85 10.02 9.75 -20.95
CA ALA A 85 11.05 10.29 -20.08
C ALA A 85 11.20 11.80 -20.30
N GLU A 86 11.66 12.51 -19.29
CA GLU A 86 12.06 13.91 -19.42
C GLU A 86 13.54 13.99 -19.76
N ARG A 87 13.88 14.93 -20.65
CA ARG A 87 15.26 15.18 -21.04
C ARG A 87 15.66 16.60 -20.67
N ASN A 88 16.79 16.68 -19.98
CA ASN A 88 17.40 17.96 -19.64
C ASN A 88 18.90 17.87 -19.97
N GLY A 89 19.26 18.30 -21.17
CA GLY A 89 20.60 18.12 -21.71
C GLY A 89 20.89 16.63 -21.88
N ARG A 90 21.94 16.13 -21.24
CA ARG A 90 22.31 14.71 -21.27
C ARG A 90 21.74 13.91 -20.10
N VAL A 91 20.89 14.54 -19.26
CA VAL A 91 20.19 13.85 -18.18
C VAL A 91 18.83 13.42 -18.70
N ILE A 92 18.57 12.12 -18.66
CA ILE A 92 17.31 11.52 -19.06
C ILE A 92 16.67 10.95 -17.81
N THR A 93 15.50 11.45 -17.47
CA THR A 93 14.81 11.06 -16.22
C THR A 93 13.51 10.33 -16.53
N TYR A 94 13.40 9.12 -16.05
CA TYR A 94 12.14 8.38 -16.07
C TYR A 94 11.36 8.76 -14.82
N THR A 95 10.53 9.79 -14.94
CA THR A 95 9.85 10.41 -13.81
C THR A 95 8.91 9.47 -13.06
N GLY A 96 8.42 8.43 -13.73
CA GLY A 96 7.62 7.39 -13.07
C GLY A 96 8.32 6.74 -11.88
N ALA A 97 9.64 6.61 -11.93
CA ALA A 97 10.41 6.07 -10.81
C ALA A 97 10.31 6.97 -9.56
N PHE A 98 10.38 8.30 -9.75
CA PHE A 98 10.21 9.24 -8.65
C PHE A 98 8.77 9.30 -8.17
N GLU A 99 7.82 9.28 -9.10
CA GLU A 99 6.40 9.37 -8.79
C GLU A 99 5.90 8.15 -8.01
N THR A 100 6.38 6.95 -8.36
CA THR A 100 6.02 5.75 -7.61
C THR A 100 6.56 5.79 -6.18
N ASP A 101 7.75 6.36 -5.99
CA ASP A 101 8.33 6.55 -4.65
C ASP A 101 7.53 7.59 -3.84
N GLU A 102 7.15 8.70 -4.46
CA GLU A 102 6.33 9.73 -3.82
C GLU A 102 4.96 9.16 -3.39
N LEU A 103 4.30 8.42 -4.29
CA LEU A 103 3.03 7.78 -3.98
C LEU A 103 3.19 6.77 -2.84
N GLY A 104 4.25 5.98 -2.88
CA GLY A 104 4.56 5.01 -1.82
C GLY A 104 4.71 5.66 -0.47
N GLN A 105 5.40 6.79 -0.40
CA GLN A 105 5.57 7.55 0.83
C GLN A 105 4.21 8.03 1.38
N LEU A 106 3.36 8.57 0.53
CA LEU A 106 2.02 9.00 0.92
C LEU A 106 1.16 7.84 1.44
N LEU A 107 1.25 6.69 0.78
CA LEU A 107 0.53 5.49 1.18
C LEU A 107 0.99 5.00 2.56
N ILE A 108 2.31 4.93 2.78
CA ILE A 108 2.87 4.52 4.06
C ILE A 108 2.44 5.46 5.18
N GLU A 109 2.54 6.78 4.96
CA GLU A 109 2.10 7.77 5.95
C GLU A 109 0.62 7.63 6.28
N CYS A 110 -0.21 7.36 5.27
CA CYS A 110 -1.63 7.11 5.44
C CYS A 110 -1.88 5.91 6.36
N ILE A 111 -1.22 4.79 6.09
CA ILE A 111 -1.37 3.57 6.87
C ILE A 111 -0.88 3.76 8.31
N MET A 112 0.24 4.43 8.50
CA MET A 112 0.79 4.69 9.83
C MET A 112 -0.13 5.53 10.71
N ALA A 113 -1.01 6.33 10.10
CA ALA A 113 -1.96 7.16 10.82
C ALA A 113 -3.28 6.47 11.16
N VAL A 114 -3.53 5.27 10.63
CA VAL A 114 -4.85 4.61 10.74
C VAL A 114 -5.19 4.20 12.16
N ASN A 115 -4.25 3.56 12.86
CA ASN A 115 -4.53 3.05 14.20
C ASN A 115 -3.27 3.03 15.07
N PRO A 116 -3.12 4.00 15.96
CA PRO A 116 -1.94 4.06 16.84
C PRO A 116 -1.92 2.98 17.92
N ASN A 117 -3.01 2.24 18.15
CA ASN A 117 -3.10 1.20 19.19
C ASN A 117 -2.44 -0.11 18.76
N TYR A 118 -2.30 -0.34 17.46
CA TYR A 118 -1.69 -1.56 16.93
C TYR A 118 -0.46 -1.15 16.12
N PRO A 119 0.72 -1.21 16.73
CA PRO A 119 1.90 -0.67 16.08
C PRO A 119 2.31 -1.50 14.86
N VAL A 120 2.70 -0.80 13.82
CA VAL A 120 3.46 -1.39 12.73
C VAL A 120 4.88 -1.54 13.24
N ILE A 121 5.36 -2.77 13.33
CA ILE A 121 6.69 -3.06 13.88
C ILE A 121 7.75 -3.20 12.80
N ASN A 122 7.35 -3.37 11.57
CA ASN A 122 8.27 -3.45 10.44
C ASN A 122 7.59 -3.08 9.14
N ILE A 123 8.32 -2.40 8.27
CA ILE A 123 7.90 -2.10 6.90
C ILE A 123 9.07 -2.43 5.97
N ASP A 124 8.82 -3.36 5.05
CA ASP A 124 9.76 -3.67 3.98
C ASP A 124 9.26 -2.98 2.70
N TYR A 125 10.04 -2.06 2.19
CA TYR A 125 9.71 -1.21 1.05
C TYR A 125 10.62 -1.51 -0.12
N GLU A 126 10.04 -1.68 -1.30
CA GLU A 126 10.82 -1.84 -2.52
C GLU A 126 10.12 -1.26 -3.73
N THR A 127 10.88 -0.81 -4.70
CA THR A 127 10.38 -0.39 -6.01
C THR A 127 11.07 -1.18 -7.09
N ASP A 128 10.34 -1.47 -8.17
CA ASP A 128 10.89 -2.12 -9.34
C ASP A 128 11.15 -1.06 -10.42
N ASN A 129 12.41 -0.76 -10.67
CA ASN A 129 12.82 0.26 -11.62
C ASN A 129 13.24 -0.31 -12.98
N VAL A 130 13.09 -1.60 -13.21
CA VAL A 130 13.58 -2.29 -14.41
C VAL A 130 12.48 -2.99 -15.19
N SER A 131 11.58 -3.69 -14.50
CA SER A 131 10.51 -4.48 -15.10
C SER A 131 9.24 -3.64 -15.29
N TRP A 132 8.32 -4.15 -16.09
CA TRP A 132 6.95 -3.64 -16.21
C TRP A 132 6.81 -2.28 -16.91
N ARG A 133 7.86 -1.74 -17.50
CA ARG A 133 7.77 -0.45 -18.20
C ARG A 133 6.69 -0.48 -19.28
N PRO A 134 5.87 0.56 -19.37
CA PRO A 134 5.95 1.89 -18.72
C PRO A 134 5.20 2.01 -17.41
N VAL A 135 4.85 0.92 -16.74
CA VAL A 135 4.30 0.90 -15.40
C VAL A 135 5.46 0.84 -14.39
N TYR A 136 5.39 1.66 -13.35
CA TYR A 136 6.40 1.75 -12.30
C TYR A 136 5.79 1.28 -10.99
N PRO A 137 6.01 0.01 -10.61
CA PRO A 137 5.42 -0.52 -9.40
C PRO A 137 6.27 -0.30 -8.16
N GLY A 138 5.59 -0.28 -7.01
CA GLY A 138 6.21 -0.30 -5.70
C GLY A 138 5.45 -1.25 -4.79
N LYS A 139 6.09 -1.69 -3.73
CA LYS A 139 5.51 -2.62 -2.76
C LYS A 139 5.99 -2.28 -1.37
N ALA A 140 5.06 -2.34 -0.41
CA ALA A 140 5.39 -2.24 1.00
C ALA A 140 4.72 -3.39 1.74
N THR A 141 5.50 -4.11 2.53
CA THR A 141 5.03 -5.19 3.39
C THR A 141 5.06 -4.73 4.82
N PHE A 142 3.89 -4.73 5.46
CA PHE A 142 3.69 -4.23 6.81
C PHE A 142 3.51 -5.40 7.76
N THR A 143 4.26 -5.40 8.85
CA THR A 143 4.05 -6.33 9.95
C THR A 143 3.46 -5.55 11.12
N ILE A 144 2.30 -6.00 11.58
CA ILE A 144 1.54 -5.38 12.66
C ILE A 144 1.52 -6.34 13.84
N GLU A 145 1.82 -5.82 15.02
CA GLU A 145 1.73 -6.60 16.24
C GLU A 145 0.41 -6.29 16.95
N ILE A 146 -0.37 -7.33 17.19
CA ILE A 146 -1.64 -7.21 17.90
C ILE A 146 -1.49 -7.90 19.26
N PRO A 147 -1.54 -7.15 20.36
CA PRO A 147 -1.41 -7.73 21.68
C PRO A 147 -2.47 -8.76 21.97
N HIS A 148 -2.08 -9.84 22.64
CA HIS A 148 -2.99 -10.85 23.09
C HIS A 148 -3.61 -10.40 24.42
N VAL A 149 -4.92 -10.19 24.45
CA VAL A 149 -5.64 -9.79 25.65
C VAL A 149 -6.45 -10.98 26.18
N ILE A 150 -6.04 -11.53 27.30
CA ILE A 150 -6.72 -12.64 27.95
C ILE A 150 -7.98 -12.09 28.67
N GLY A 151 -9.14 -12.64 28.31
CA GLY A 151 -10.41 -12.27 28.92
C GLY A 151 -10.94 -10.90 28.53
N GLY A 152 -10.30 -10.25 27.58
CA GLY A 152 -10.72 -8.97 27.04
C GLY A 152 -11.20 -9.11 25.61
N HIS A 153 -11.55 -7.94 25.00
CA HIS A 153 -11.86 -7.85 23.61
C HIS A 153 -10.85 -6.98 22.86
N VAL A 154 -10.50 -7.34 21.71
CA VAL A 154 -9.59 -6.57 20.84
C VAL A 154 -10.43 -5.73 19.90
N GLU A 155 -10.25 -4.41 19.94
CA GLU A 155 -10.87 -3.46 19.02
C GLU A 155 -9.82 -2.94 18.06
N TYR A 156 -10.22 -2.79 16.81
CA TYR A 156 -9.35 -2.21 15.80
C TYR A 156 -9.89 -0.86 15.33
#